data_9a7882b568c1348b23adc67f4dbd78e2
#
_entry.id   9a7882b568c1348b23adc67f4dbd78e2
#
_cell.length_a   1.000
_cell.length_b   1.000
_cell.length_c   1.000
_cell.angle_alpha   90.00
_cell.angle_beta   90.00
_cell.angle_gamma   90.00
#
_symmetry.space_group_name_H-M   'P 1'
#
loop_
_entity.id
_entity.type
_entity.pdbx_description
1 polymer ?
#
loop_
_entity_poly.entity_id
_entity_poly.type
_entity_poly.pdbx_seq_one_letter_code
_entity_poly.pdbx_strand_id
1 'polypeptide(L)'
;MEVIAQYGSVFIVIAVIFGLYMTWGIGANDVANVMGTSVGSGAITVTTAIIIAAIFEFAGAALAGGHVTATIRKGIIDPSSIVNSPEILIFGMLAALLSAAVWLMVASMRGWPVSTTHSIVGAVVGFAIAGIGIDAVKWVKICLLY
;
A
#
# COMPACT_ATOMS: atom_id res chain seq x y z
N MET A 1 -4.41 -21.64 -12.73
CA MET A 1 -3.46 -21.28 -13.83
C MET A 1 -4.20 -20.85 -15.10
N GLU A 2 -5.23 -21.55 -15.54
CA GLU A 2 -6.03 -21.16 -16.73
C GLU A 2 -6.66 -19.76 -16.61
N VAL A 3 -7.25 -19.42 -15.47
CA VAL A 3 -7.87 -18.11 -15.23
C VAL A 3 -6.86 -16.97 -15.37
N ILE A 4 -5.64 -17.17 -14.88
CA ILE A 4 -4.58 -16.14 -14.98
C ILE A 4 -4.10 -15.99 -16.42
N ALA A 5 -3.97 -17.11 -17.15
CA ALA A 5 -3.57 -17.08 -18.55
C ALA A 5 -4.63 -16.42 -19.43
N GLN A 6 -5.90 -16.67 -19.15
CA GLN A 6 -7.03 -16.14 -19.92
C GLN A 6 -7.34 -14.66 -19.60
N TYR A 7 -7.27 -14.27 -18.32
CA TYR A 7 -7.69 -12.94 -17.85
C TYR A 7 -6.55 -12.09 -17.30
N GLY A 8 -5.30 -12.41 -17.59
CA GLY A 8 -4.13 -11.71 -17.06
C GLY A 8 -4.13 -10.21 -17.34
N SER A 9 -4.54 -9.78 -18.53
CA SER A 9 -4.67 -8.38 -18.89
C SER A 9 -5.75 -7.65 -18.07
N VAL A 10 -6.85 -8.34 -17.74
CA VAL A 10 -7.92 -7.78 -16.91
C VAL A 10 -7.42 -7.55 -15.48
N PHE A 11 -6.66 -8.50 -14.92
CA PHE A 11 -6.06 -8.34 -13.58
C PHE A 11 -5.06 -7.18 -13.53
N ILE A 12 -4.28 -6.98 -14.59
CA ILE A 12 -3.36 -5.83 -14.68
C ILE A 12 -4.16 -4.52 -14.69
N VAL A 13 -5.22 -4.42 -15.47
CA VAL A 13 -6.07 -3.23 -15.50
C VAL A 13 -6.69 -2.93 -14.14
N ILE A 14 -7.22 -3.96 -13.47
CA ILE A 14 -7.77 -3.83 -12.11
C ILE A 14 -6.70 -3.37 -11.13
N ALA A 15 -5.50 -3.96 -11.18
CA ALA A 15 -4.38 -3.57 -10.34
C ALA A 15 -3.96 -2.11 -10.55
N VAL A 16 -3.95 -1.65 -11.79
CA VAL A 16 -3.67 -0.23 -12.13
C VAL A 16 -4.75 0.68 -11.56
N ILE A 17 -6.03 0.35 -11.72
CA ILE A 17 -7.14 1.14 -11.18
C ILE A 17 -7.05 1.24 -9.65
N PHE A 18 -6.86 0.10 -8.96
CA PHE A 18 -6.72 0.08 -7.50
C PHE A 18 -5.46 0.79 -7.04
N GLY A 19 -4.35 0.66 -7.78
CA GLY A 19 -3.10 1.36 -7.51
C GLY A 19 -3.25 2.88 -7.64
N LEU A 20 -3.92 3.37 -8.68
CA LEU A 20 -4.20 4.80 -8.85
C LEU A 20 -5.12 5.32 -7.73
N TYR A 21 -6.15 4.56 -7.37
CA TYR A 21 -7.03 4.91 -6.25
C TYR A 21 -6.26 4.98 -4.92
N MET A 22 -5.37 4.02 -4.68
CA MET A 22 -4.51 4.02 -3.50
C MET A 22 -3.53 5.20 -3.51
N THR A 23 -2.90 5.49 -4.64
CA THR A 23 -1.97 6.62 -4.78
C THR A 23 -2.66 7.95 -4.46
N TRP A 24 -3.90 8.12 -4.89
CA TRP A 24 -4.70 9.28 -4.51
C TRP A 24 -4.93 9.35 -2.98
N GLY A 25 -5.30 8.23 -2.35
CA GLY A 25 -5.47 8.15 -0.89
C GLY A 25 -4.18 8.48 -0.12
N ILE A 26 -3.03 7.99 -0.60
CA ILE A 26 -1.70 8.29 -0.06
C ILE A 26 -1.43 9.79 -0.15
N GLY A 27 -1.55 10.38 -1.34
CA GLY A 27 -1.32 11.81 -1.54
C GLY A 27 -2.21 12.69 -0.66
N ALA A 28 -3.48 12.31 -0.49
CA ALA A 28 -4.41 13.04 0.37
C ALA A 28 -4.08 12.95 1.87
N ASN A 29 -3.61 11.79 2.35
CA ASN A 29 -3.33 11.56 3.76
C ASN A 29 -1.89 11.94 4.14
N ASP A 30 -0.91 11.41 3.43
CA ASP A 30 0.50 11.57 3.80
C ASP A 30 0.99 13.01 3.59
N VAL A 31 0.62 13.68 2.50
CA VAL A 31 0.99 15.08 2.26
C VAL A 31 0.40 15.98 3.34
N ALA A 32 -0.86 15.75 3.73
CA ALA A 32 -1.48 16.51 4.82
C ALA A 32 -0.76 16.30 6.16
N ASN A 33 -0.37 15.07 6.47
CA ASN A 33 0.35 14.73 7.69
C ASN A 33 1.75 15.35 7.74
N VAL A 34 2.51 15.26 6.64
CA VAL A 34 3.90 15.73 6.58
C VAL A 34 3.98 17.25 6.46
N MET A 35 3.12 17.87 5.68
CA MET A 35 3.18 19.31 5.38
C MET A 35 2.25 20.15 6.26
N GLY A 36 1.34 19.53 7.01
CA GLY A 36 0.31 20.21 7.78
C GLY A 36 0.86 21.20 8.79
N THR A 37 1.93 20.88 9.50
CA THR A 37 2.57 21.78 10.46
C THR A 37 3.23 22.99 9.80
N SER A 38 3.89 22.80 8.66
CA SER A 38 4.54 23.87 7.90
C SER A 38 3.54 24.84 7.29
N VAL A 39 2.42 24.33 6.81
CA VAL A 39 1.31 25.14 6.28
C VAL A 39 0.56 25.82 7.43
N GLY A 40 0.28 25.10 8.51
CA GLY A 40 -0.44 25.63 9.67
C GLY A 40 0.31 26.73 10.41
N SER A 41 1.64 26.69 10.42
CA SER A 41 2.48 27.77 10.97
C SER A 41 2.61 28.99 10.06
N GLY A 42 2.11 28.91 8.82
CA GLY A 42 2.25 29.96 7.81
C GLY A 42 3.63 30.05 7.15
N ALA A 43 4.54 29.07 7.40
CA ALA A 43 5.88 29.06 6.83
C ALA A 43 5.86 28.88 5.30
N ILE A 44 4.92 28.09 4.79
CA ILE A 44 4.71 27.87 3.36
C ILE A 44 3.22 27.87 3.01
N THR A 45 2.89 28.16 1.76
CA THR A 45 1.52 28.07 1.25
C THR A 45 1.14 26.62 0.94
N VAL A 46 -0.16 26.30 0.90
CA VAL A 46 -0.67 24.98 0.50
C VAL A 46 -0.14 24.57 -0.88
N THR A 47 -0.14 25.48 -1.84
CA THR A 47 0.36 25.22 -3.19
C THR A 47 1.84 24.86 -3.19
N THR A 48 2.65 25.61 -2.43
CA THR A 48 4.09 25.32 -2.29
C THR A 48 4.31 23.94 -1.64
N ALA A 49 3.54 23.61 -0.61
CA ALA A 49 3.60 22.32 0.06
C ALA A 49 3.31 21.16 -0.90
N ILE A 50 2.26 21.28 -1.72
CA ILE A 50 1.89 20.25 -2.71
C ILE A 50 3.00 20.06 -3.75
N ILE A 51 3.59 21.15 -4.28
CA ILE A 51 4.66 21.06 -5.27
C ILE A 51 5.90 20.38 -4.68
N ILE A 52 6.30 20.77 -3.46
CA ILE A 52 7.44 20.16 -2.76
C ILE A 52 7.16 18.67 -2.54
N ALA A 53 6.00 18.31 -2.00
CA ALA A 53 5.61 16.92 -1.76
C ALA A 53 5.65 16.11 -3.05
N ALA A 54 5.06 16.60 -4.15
CA ALA A 54 5.04 15.89 -5.42
C ALA A 54 6.45 15.58 -5.95
N ILE A 55 7.37 16.55 -5.87
CA ILE A 55 8.75 16.37 -6.32
C ILE A 55 9.48 15.32 -5.47
N PHE A 56 9.39 15.42 -4.14
CA PHE A 56 10.13 14.53 -3.24
C PHE A 56 9.50 13.13 -3.14
N GLU A 57 8.19 13.00 -3.21
CA GLU A 57 7.52 11.70 -3.29
C GLU A 57 7.86 10.97 -4.58
N PHE A 58 7.83 11.67 -5.73
CA PHE A 58 8.26 11.10 -7.00
C PHE A 58 9.72 10.65 -6.97
N ALA A 59 10.62 11.49 -6.46
CA ALA A 59 12.04 11.16 -6.33
C ALA A 59 12.24 9.96 -5.38
N GLY A 60 11.55 9.93 -4.25
CA GLY A 60 11.60 8.82 -3.30
C GLY A 60 11.11 7.51 -3.92
N ALA A 61 10.00 7.54 -4.63
CA ALA A 61 9.47 6.36 -5.34
C ALA A 61 10.43 5.86 -6.43
N ALA A 62 11.02 6.78 -7.21
CA ALA A 62 11.96 6.43 -8.27
C ALA A 62 13.28 5.86 -7.74
N LEU A 63 13.81 6.40 -6.64
CA LEU A 63 15.13 6.01 -6.09
C LEU A 63 15.03 4.81 -5.13
N ALA A 64 13.99 4.71 -4.32
CA ALA A 64 13.86 3.76 -3.23
C ALA A 64 12.69 2.77 -3.37
N GLY A 65 11.74 3.02 -4.27
CA GLY A 65 10.51 2.22 -4.39
C GLY A 65 10.75 0.73 -4.64
N GLY A 66 11.82 0.37 -5.35
CA GLY A 66 12.19 -1.02 -5.58
C GLY A 66 12.55 -1.78 -4.29
N HIS A 67 13.25 -1.13 -3.36
CA HIS A 67 13.60 -1.73 -2.05
C HIS A 67 12.36 -1.93 -1.18
N VAL A 68 11.46 -0.94 -1.13
CA VAL A 68 10.19 -1.03 -0.38
C VAL A 68 9.32 -2.16 -0.93
N THR A 69 9.15 -2.23 -2.24
CA THR A 69 8.37 -3.30 -2.90
C THR A 69 8.94 -4.69 -2.60
N ALA A 70 10.28 -4.84 -2.64
CA ALA A 70 10.93 -6.10 -2.32
C ALA A 70 10.71 -6.51 -0.85
N THR A 71 10.72 -5.56 0.07
CA THR A 71 10.49 -5.80 1.50
C THR A 71 9.05 -6.28 1.75
N ILE A 72 8.06 -5.62 1.17
CA ILE A 72 6.65 -6.03 1.29
C ILE A 72 6.44 -7.42 0.68
N ARG A 73 6.95 -7.63 -0.54
CA ARG A 73 6.74 -8.87 -1.29
C ARG A 73 7.37 -10.10 -0.62
N LYS A 74 8.57 -9.96 -0.02
CA LYS A 74 9.34 -11.08 0.55
C LYS A 74 9.32 -11.10 2.07
N GLY A 75 8.91 -10.00 2.70
CA GLY A 75 9.07 -9.77 4.13
C GLY A 75 7.87 -10.21 4.96
N ILE A 76 6.67 -10.15 4.45
CA ILE A 76 5.44 -10.30 5.24
C ILE A 76 4.90 -11.73 5.17
N ILE A 77 4.84 -12.32 3.98
CA ILE A 77 4.27 -13.66 3.75
C ILE A 77 5.39 -14.64 3.44
N ASP A 78 5.24 -15.88 3.91
CA ASP A 78 6.18 -16.94 3.56
C ASP A 78 5.96 -17.41 2.12
N PRO A 79 6.96 -17.28 1.22
CA PRO A 79 6.82 -17.71 -0.17
C PRO A 79 6.48 -19.20 -0.32
N SER A 80 6.91 -20.05 0.61
CA SER A 80 6.63 -21.49 0.59
C SER A 80 5.14 -21.82 0.71
N SER A 81 4.40 -20.97 1.42
CA SER A 81 2.95 -21.12 1.62
C SER A 81 2.13 -20.85 0.37
N ILE A 82 2.73 -20.27 -0.69
CA ILE A 82 2.02 -19.77 -1.87
C ILE A 82 2.40 -20.54 -3.15
N VAL A 83 3.45 -21.36 -3.10
CA VAL A 83 4.01 -22.06 -4.27
C VAL A 83 2.94 -22.85 -5.04
N ASN A 84 1.96 -23.43 -4.36
CA ASN A 84 0.93 -24.28 -4.95
C ASN A 84 -0.32 -23.53 -5.43
N SER A 85 -0.44 -22.22 -5.15
CA SER A 85 -1.66 -21.45 -5.45
C SER A 85 -1.36 -19.99 -5.79
N PRO A 86 -0.74 -19.71 -6.94
CA PRO A 86 -0.41 -18.35 -7.36
C PRO A 86 -1.65 -17.46 -7.55
N GLU A 87 -2.81 -18.07 -7.78
CA GLU A 87 -4.09 -17.37 -7.91
C GLU A 87 -4.50 -16.71 -6.60
N ILE A 88 -4.33 -17.39 -5.47
CA ILE A 88 -4.62 -16.85 -4.14
C ILE A 88 -3.77 -15.60 -3.88
N LEU A 89 -2.50 -15.61 -4.30
CA LEU A 89 -1.63 -14.46 -4.14
C LEU A 89 -2.12 -13.26 -4.96
N ILE A 90 -2.51 -13.46 -6.21
CA ILE A 90 -2.98 -12.36 -7.08
C ILE A 90 -4.26 -11.75 -6.52
N PHE A 91 -5.27 -12.59 -6.23
CA PHE A 91 -6.53 -12.10 -5.68
C PHE A 91 -6.35 -11.46 -4.30
N GLY A 92 -5.52 -12.05 -3.46
CA GLY A 92 -5.25 -11.54 -2.13
C GLY A 92 -4.50 -10.21 -2.14
N MET A 93 -3.52 -10.05 -3.02
CA MET A 93 -2.81 -8.78 -3.15
C MET A 93 -3.70 -7.68 -3.74
N LEU A 94 -4.59 -8.01 -4.67
CA LEU A 94 -5.61 -7.06 -5.17
C LEU A 94 -6.60 -6.67 -4.08
N ALA A 95 -7.06 -7.62 -3.28
CA ALA A 95 -7.95 -7.37 -2.14
C ALA A 95 -7.26 -6.52 -1.07
N ALA A 96 -5.99 -6.80 -0.75
CA ALA A 96 -5.20 -6.02 0.19
C ALA A 96 -5.00 -4.58 -0.32
N LEU A 97 -4.66 -4.41 -1.59
CA LEU A 97 -4.50 -3.10 -2.22
C LEU A 97 -5.80 -2.28 -2.15
N LEU A 98 -6.93 -2.88 -2.51
CA LEU A 98 -8.22 -2.22 -2.46
C LEU A 98 -8.64 -1.88 -1.03
N SER A 99 -8.46 -2.80 -0.08
CA SER A 99 -8.86 -2.56 1.32
C SER A 99 -8.04 -1.45 1.97
N ALA A 100 -6.73 -1.40 1.72
CA ALA A 100 -5.88 -0.31 2.17
C ALA A 100 -6.28 1.02 1.53
N ALA A 101 -6.58 1.04 0.22
CA ALA A 101 -7.02 2.23 -0.49
C ALA A 101 -8.36 2.77 0.05
N VAL A 102 -9.34 1.90 0.28
CA VAL A 102 -10.63 2.27 0.88
C VAL A 102 -10.44 2.81 2.30
N TRP A 103 -9.60 2.16 3.11
CA TRP A 103 -9.30 2.64 4.46
C TRP A 103 -8.68 4.03 4.44
N LEU A 104 -7.67 4.27 3.58
CA LEU A 104 -7.04 5.60 3.45
C LEU A 104 -8.03 6.66 3.00
N MET A 105 -8.94 6.32 2.09
CA MET A 105 -9.99 7.23 1.65
C MET A 105 -10.93 7.60 2.80
N VAL A 106 -11.40 6.62 3.58
CA VAL A 106 -12.27 6.84 4.73
C VAL A 106 -11.56 7.69 5.79
N ALA A 107 -10.29 7.41 6.07
CA ALA A 107 -9.47 8.17 7.01
C ALA A 107 -9.30 9.63 6.55
N SER A 108 -8.96 9.84 5.27
CA SER A 108 -8.80 11.18 4.69
C SER A 108 -10.10 12.00 4.72
N MET A 109 -11.24 11.38 4.39
CA MET A 109 -12.55 12.04 4.44
C MET A 109 -12.95 12.45 5.87
N ARG A 110 -12.45 11.75 6.88
CA ARG A 110 -12.73 12.03 8.29
C ARG A 110 -11.64 12.86 8.97
N GLY A 111 -10.59 13.23 8.25
CA GLY A 111 -9.45 13.98 8.81
C GLY A 111 -8.63 13.15 9.80
N TRP A 112 -8.64 11.82 9.71
CA TRP A 112 -7.85 10.97 10.58
C TRP A 112 -6.43 10.83 10.04
N PRO A 113 -5.41 11.23 10.79
CA PRO A 113 -4.03 10.99 10.41
C PRO A 113 -3.69 9.52 10.64
N VAL A 114 -3.52 8.76 9.56
CA VAL A 114 -3.19 7.34 9.63
C VAL A 114 -1.86 7.07 8.92
N SER A 115 -1.17 6.01 9.33
CA SER A 115 0.03 5.56 8.65
C SER A 115 -0.35 4.69 7.45
N THR A 116 0.05 5.11 6.26
CA THR A 116 -0.12 4.36 5.01
C THR A 116 0.59 3.02 5.05
N THR A 117 1.83 3.00 5.56
CA THR A 117 2.62 1.75 5.70
C THR A 117 1.90 0.76 6.59
N HIS A 118 1.40 1.19 7.75
CA HIS A 118 0.63 0.32 8.66
C HIS A 118 -0.65 -0.20 8.01
N SER A 119 -1.33 0.63 7.24
CA SER A 119 -2.55 0.26 6.51
C SER A 119 -2.27 -0.84 5.47
N ILE A 120 -1.17 -0.71 4.71
CA ILE A 120 -0.76 -1.71 3.71
C ILE A 120 -0.35 -3.02 4.40
N VAL A 121 0.51 -2.94 5.42
CA VAL A 121 0.96 -4.13 6.16
C VAL A 121 -0.22 -4.85 6.78
N GLY A 122 -1.14 -4.11 7.43
CA GLY A 122 -2.36 -4.68 8.01
C GLY A 122 -3.26 -5.36 6.97
N ALA A 123 -3.43 -4.76 5.79
CA ALA A 123 -4.20 -5.34 4.69
C ALA A 123 -3.58 -6.65 4.16
N VAL A 124 -2.25 -6.67 3.99
CA VAL A 124 -1.51 -7.87 3.54
C VAL A 124 -1.56 -8.98 4.59
N VAL A 125 -1.41 -8.63 5.87
CA VAL A 125 -1.55 -9.59 6.99
C VAL A 125 -2.98 -10.13 7.04
N GLY A 126 -3.99 -9.27 6.95
CA GLY A 126 -5.39 -9.68 6.94
C GLY A 126 -5.70 -10.65 5.80
N PHE A 127 -5.21 -10.37 4.59
CA PHE A 127 -5.30 -11.30 3.48
C PHE A 127 -4.59 -12.63 3.77
N ALA A 128 -3.36 -12.58 4.27
CA ALA A 128 -2.58 -13.79 4.54
C ALA A 128 -3.30 -14.70 5.55
N ILE A 129 -3.85 -14.14 6.63
CA ILE A 129 -4.60 -14.89 7.63
C ILE A 129 -5.88 -15.50 7.04
N ALA A 130 -6.63 -14.71 6.29
CA ALA A 130 -7.93 -15.15 5.75
C ALA A 130 -7.79 -16.13 4.58
N GLY A 131 -6.78 -15.93 3.71
CA GLY A 131 -6.62 -16.71 2.47
C GLY A 131 -5.68 -17.90 2.57
N ILE A 132 -4.74 -17.88 3.52
CA ILE A 132 -3.68 -18.89 3.63
C ILE A 132 -3.68 -19.53 5.03
N GLY A 133 -3.72 -18.71 6.07
CA GLY A 133 -3.67 -19.10 7.47
C GLY A 133 -2.70 -18.26 8.29
N ILE A 134 -2.84 -18.32 9.60
CA ILE A 134 -2.06 -17.49 10.54
C ILE A 134 -0.56 -17.82 10.51
N ASP A 135 -0.21 -19.05 10.16
CA ASP A 135 1.18 -19.54 10.11
C ASP A 135 1.94 -19.03 8.87
N ALA A 136 1.23 -18.54 7.85
CA ALA A 136 1.83 -17.94 6.66
C ALA A 136 2.44 -16.57 6.92
N VAL A 137 2.15 -15.95 8.06
CA VAL A 137 2.57 -14.60 8.42
C VAL A 137 3.88 -14.63 9.20
N LYS A 138 4.87 -13.86 8.74
CA LYS A 138 6.18 -13.74 9.42
C LYS A 138 6.10 -12.75 10.57
N TRP A 139 5.48 -13.13 11.68
CA TRP A 139 5.20 -12.27 12.84
C TRP A 139 6.43 -11.54 13.38
N VAL A 140 7.58 -12.23 13.47
CA VAL A 140 8.83 -11.60 13.93
C VAL A 140 9.22 -10.42 13.05
N LYS A 141 9.07 -10.52 11.73
CA LYS A 141 9.37 -9.42 10.82
C LYS A 141 8.37 -8.28 10.95
N ILE A 142 7.10 -8.59 11.16
CA ILE A 142 6.07 -7.57 11.40
C ILE A 142 6.39 -6.81 12.67
N CYS A 143 6.69 -7.50 13.77
CA CYS A 143 7.07 -6.85 15.02
C CYS A 143 8.34 -6.00 14.93
N LEU A 144 9.26 -6.29 13.99
CA LEU A 144 10.46 -5.49 13.76
C LEU A 144 10.23 -4.29 12.83
N LEU A 145 9.13 -4.27 12.09
CA LEU A 145 8.72 -3.13 11.25
C LEU A 145 7.98 -2.05 12.05
N TYR A 146 7.57 -2.37 13.26
CA TYR A 146 6.89 -1.49 14.20
C TYR A 146 7.76 -1.23 15.42
#